data_ba84bf6332ea49883305329c14207b0a
#
_entry.id   ba84bf6332ea49883305329c14207b0a
#
_cell.length_a   1.000
_cell.length_b   1.000
_cell.length_c   1.000
_cell.angle_alpha   90.00
_cell.angle_beta   90.00
_cell.angle_gamma   90.00
#
_symmetry.space_group_name_H-M   'P 1'
#
loop_
_entity.id
_entity.type
_entity.pdbx_description
1 polymer ?
#
loop_
_entity_poly.entity_id
_entity_poly.type
_entity_poly.pdbx_seq_one_letter_code
_entity_poly.pdbx_strand_id
1 'polypeptide(L)'
;MSTDRALWRVANRDLEIGTVIDIGASDGRWSDVCAKHYPDAHYLLIEAQDPHEEALKAYVSAHPKAQYVLAAAGDACGEIYFDDSDLFTGFASKIRSEGARKGVRETTIDHEIGASSLPGPYMIKLDTHGYEVPILCGATKTLRNTNLLVIETYNFRLIESSLLFHEIIAYMRERGFGVIDMSEPHWRVLDFAFWQIDLFFVRLDRPEFLVNTYR
;
A
#
# COMPACT_ATOMS: atom_id res chain seq x y z
N MET A 1 4.43 8.85 -16.11
CA MET A 1 5.28 9.06 -14.89
C MET A 1 5.29 7.71 -14.21
N SER A 2 6.43 7.00 -14.24
CA SER A 2 6.48 5.61 -13.76
C SER A 2 6.80 5.51 -12.27
N THR A 3 6.33 4.44 -11.64
CA THR A 3 6.64 4.06 -10.25
C THR A 3 8.16 4.02 -10.02
N ASP A 4 8.93 3.38 -10.90
CA ASP A 4 10.40 3.32 -10.81
C ASP A 4 11.04 4.71 -10.69
N ARG A 5 10.59 5.67 -11.51
CA ARG A 5 11.12 7.04 -11.48
C ARG A 5 10.68 7.81 -10.22
N ALA A 6 9.48 7.56 -9.71
CA ALA A 6 9.03 8.18 -8.45
C ALA A 6 9.82 7.61 -7.27
N LEU A 7 9.99 6.31 -7.18
CA LEU A 7 10.83 5.65 -6.16
C LEU A 7 12.26 6.16 -6.19
N TRP A 8 12.85 6.33 -7.38
CA TRP A 8 14.18 6.94 -7.52
C TRP A 8 14.23 8.35 -6.91
N ARG A 9 13.23 9.22 -7.23
CA ARG A 9 13.21 10.59 -6.68
C ARG A 9 13.07 10.60 -5.17
N VAL A 10 12.27 9.69 -4.62
CA VAL A 10 12.03 9.60 -3.17
C VAL A 10 13.21 9.00 -2.45
N ALA A 11 13.87 7.98 -3.00
CA ALA A 11 15.08 7.38 -2.44
C ALA A 11 16.26 8.38 -2.35
N ASN A 12 16.27 9.40 -3.22
CA ASN A 12 17.27 10.48 -3.19
C ASN A 12 16.93 11.61 -2.20
N ARG A 13 15.97 11.41 -1.28
CA ARG A 13 15.54 12.40 -0.26
C ARG A 13 15.99 12.06 1.16
N ASP A 14 17.00 11.22 1.33
CA ASP A 14 17.48 10.75 2.65
C ASP A 14 16.34 10.19 3.53
N LEU A 15 15.49 9.34 2.93
CA LEU A 15 14.47 8.59 3.64
C LEU A 15 15.01 7.23 4.02
N GLU A 16 15.30 7.04 5.30
CA GLU A 16 15.68 5.74 5.83
C GLU A 16 14.47 4.80 5.82
N ILE A 17 14.64 3.61 5.24
CA ILE A 17 13.62 2.56 5.17
C ILE A 17 14.25 1.24 5.63
N GLY A 18 13.81 0.74 6.79
CA GLY A 18 14.23 -0.56 7.31
C GLY A 18 13.39 -1.70 6.74
N THR A 19 12.08 -1.48 6.57
CA THR A 19 11.16 -2.48 6.00
C THR A 19 10.15 -1.83 5.05
N VAL A 20 9.94 -2.47 3.91
CA VAL A 20 8.86 -2.19 2.94
C VAL A 20 7.72 -3.17 3.22
N ILE A 21 6.52 -2.65 3.41
CA ILE A 21 5.28 -3.39 3.64
C ILE A 21 4.41 -3.18 2.40
N ASP A 22 4.29 -4.20 1.56
CA ASP A 22 3.53 -4.17 0.29
C ASP A 22 2.19 -4.86 0.50
N ILE A 23 1.10 -4.07 0.53
CA ILE A 23 -0.26 -4.56 0.73
C ILE A 23 -1.00 -4.59 -0.61
N GLY A 24 -1.59 -5.75 -0.93
CA GLY A 24 -2.04 -6.07 -2.27
C GLY A 24 -0.82 -6.35 -3.15
N ALA A 25 0.06 -7.21 -2.65
CA ALA A 25 1.37 -7.45 -3.26
C ALA A 25 1.29 -8.22 -4.58
N SER A 26 0.14 -8.89 -4.85
CA SER A 26 -0.07 -9.66 -6.07
C SER A 26 1.08 -10.66 -6.30
N ASP A 27 1.76 -10.57 -7.43
CA ASP A 27 2.91 -11.41 -7.78
C ASP A 27 4.28 -10.85 -7.34
N GLY A 28 4.31 -9.76 -6.56
CA GLY A 28 5.54 -9.13 -6.06
C GLY A 28 6.21 -8.16 -7.02
N ARG A 29 5.64 -7.90 -8.21
CA ARG A 29 6.26 -7.04 -9.25
C ARG A 29 6.55 -5.62 -8.78
N TRP A 30 5.68 -5.03 -7.92
CA TRP A 30 5.93 -3.71 -7.36
C TRP A 30 7.13 -3.73 -6.40
N SER A 31 7.19 -4.73 -5.53
CA SER A 31 8.31 -4.96 -4.62
C SER A 31 9.63 -5.18 -5.36
N ASP A 32 9.62 -5.85 -6.53
CA ASP A 32 10.81 -5.98 -7.40
C ASP A 32 11.34 -4.62 -7.89
N VAL A 33 10.42 -3.72 -8.27
CA VAL A 33 10.81 -2.36 -8.67
C VAL A 33 11.34 -1.58 -7.47
N CYS A 34 10.69 -1.70 -6.31
CA CYS A 34 11.09 -1.03 -5.08
C CYS A 34 12.48 -1.47 -4.59
N ALA A 35 12.80 -2.77 -4.71
CA ALA A 35 14.08 -3.35 -4.28
C ALA A 35 15.30 -2.78 -5.04
N LYS A 36 15.11 -2.24 -6.23
CA LYS A 36 16.20 -1.55 -6.97
C LYS A 36 16.62 -0.25 -6.27
N HIS A 37 15.73 0.37 -5.51
CA HIS A 37 15.96 1.64 -4.83
C HIS A 37 16.20 1.46 -3.32
N TYR A 38 15.70 0.37 -2.74
CA TYR A 38 15.85 0.01 -1.32
C TYR A 38 16.35 -1.44 -1.17
N PRO A 39 17.56 -1.78 -1.70
CA PRO A 39 18.06 -3.16 -1.74
C PRO A 39 18.39 -3.73 -0.35
N ASP A 40 18.61 -2.86 0.63
CA ASP A 40 18.97 -3.26 1.99
C ASP A 40 17.76 -3.42 2.91
N ALA A 41 16.57 -2.98 2.50
CA ALA A 41 15.34 -3.09 3.28
C ALA A 41 14.88 -4.55 3.38
N HIS A 42 14.13 -4.85 4.46
CA HIS A 42 13.30 -6.05 4.53
C HIS A 42 12.01 -5.84 3.74
N TYR A 43 11.38 -6.94 3.31
CA TYR A 43 10.14 -6.89 2.55
C TYR A 43 9.09 -7.79 3.21
N LEU A 44 7.91 -7.22 3.53
CA LEU A 44 6.72 -7.94 3.98
C LEU A 44 5.63 -7.77 2.93
N LEU A 45 5.32 -8.85 2.20
CA LEU A 45 4.30 -8.87 1.17
C LEU A 45 3.01 -9.46 1.77
N ILE A 46 1.91 -8.70 1.73
CA ILE A 46 0.60 -9.16 2.21
C ILE A 46 -0.35 -9.19 1.02
N GLU A 47 -0.91 -10.40 0.75
CA GLU A 47 -1.79 -10.65 -0.38
C GLU A 47 -2.97 -11.52 0.06
N ALA A 48 -4.19 -11.15 -0.38
CA ALA A 48 -5.41 -11.85 0.01
C ALA A 48 -5.74 -13.04 -0.89
N GLN A 49 -5.27 -13.03 -2.15
CA GLN A 49 -5.64 -13.99 -3.16
C GLN A 49 -4.66 -15.16 -3.25
N ASP A 50 -5.11 -16.37 -2.88
CA ASP A 50 -4.32 -17.61 -2.94
C ASP A 50 -3.64 -17.90 -4.30
N PRO A 51 -4.22 -17.53 -5.47
CA PRO A 51 -3.55 -17.77 -6.76
C PRO A 51 -2.20 -17.09 -6.93
N HIS A 52 -1.91 -16.03 -6.16
CA HIS A 52 -0.61 -15.36 -6.19
C HIS A 52 0.47 -16.07 -5.34
N GLU A 53 0.11 -17.07 -4.53
CA GLU A 53 1.02 -17.68 -3.56
C GLU A 53 2.30 -18.25 -4.20
N GLU A 54 2.18 -18.89 -5.38
CA GLU A 54 3.35 -19.46 -6.05
C GLU A 54 4.35 -18.38 -6.52
N ALA A 55 3.83 -17.24 -6.97
CA ALA A 55 4.69 -16.10 -7.33
C ALA A 55 5.35 -15.49 -6.08
N LEU A 56 4.62 -15.36 -4.97
CA LEU A 56 5.16 -14.86 -3.70
C LEU A 56 6.22 -15.80 -3.11
N LYS A 57 6.04 -17.13 -3.20
CA LYS A 57 7.08 -18.11 -2.84
C LYS A 57 8.34 -17.94 -3.67
N ALA A 58 8.18 -17.74 -4.98
CA ALA A 58 9.32 -17.50 -5.88
C ALA A 58 10.03 -16.19 -5.51
N TYR A 59 9.28 -15.11 -5.23
CA TYR A 59 9.83 -13.84 -4.79
C TYR A 59 10.65 -13.99 -3.52
N VAL A 60 10.09 -14.60 -2.46
CA VAL A 60 10.78 -14.80 -1.17
C VAL A 60 12.01 -15.70 -1.32
N SER A 61 11.96 -16.69 -2.20
CA SER A 61 13.13 -17.56 -2.49
C SER A 61 14.29 -16.80 -3.14
N ALA A 62 13.98 -15.76 -3.93
CA ALA A 62 14.96 -14.89 -4.59
C ALA A 62 15.47 -13.75 -3.69
N HIS A 63 14.69 -13.38 -2.67
CA HIS A 63 14.96 -12.24 -1.79
C HIS A 63 15.06 -12.68 -0.31
N PRO A 64 16.27 -12.95 0.21
CA PRO A 64 16.45 -13.53 1.57
C PRO A 64 15.91 -12.68 2.73
N LYS A 65 15.67 -11.38 2.51
CA LYS A 65 15.10 -10.46 3.49
C LYS A 65 13.57 -10.28 3.31
N ALA A 66 12.95 -11.07 2.43
CA ALA A 66 11.52 -11.00 2.17
C ALA A 66 10.75 -12.11 2.88
N GLN A 67 9.52 -11.83 3.21
CA GLN A 67 8.52 -12.78 3.67
C GLN A 67 7.15 -12.39 3.15
N TYR A 68 6.23 -13.34 3.07
CA TYR A 68 4.86 -13.07 2.66
C TYR A 68 3.83 -13.61 3.65
N VAL A 69 2.64 -13.04 3.60
CA VAL A 69 1.47 -13.44 4.38
C VAL A 69 0.27 -13.51 3.45
N LEU A 70 -0.41 -14.68 3.40
CA LEU A 70 -1.69 -14.80 2.72
C LEU A 70 -2.81 -14.35 3.66
N ALA A 71 -3.24 -13.12 3.51
CA ALA A 71 -4.34 -12.52 4.24
C ALA A 71 -4.79 -11.21 3.56
N ALA A 72 -6.03 -10.81 3.79
CA ALA A 72 -6.46 -9.44 3.56
C ALA A 72 -5.99 -8.58 4.73
N ALA A 73 -5.32 -7.46 4.46
CA ALA A 73 -5.04 -6.48 5.49
C ALA A 73 -6.29 -5.66 5.82
N GLY A 74 -6.51 -5.36 7.10
CA GLY A 74 -7.66 -4.62 7.58
C GLY A 74 -7.44 -3.99 8.96
N ASP A 75 -8.53 -3.72 9.68
CA ASP A 75 -8.51 -3.10 11.02
C ASP A 75 -8.61 -4.12 12.17
N ALA A 76 -8.76 -5.41 11.88
CA ALA A 76 -8.89 -6.49 12.85
C ALA A 76 -8.14 -7.76 12.40
N CYS A 77 -7.93 -8.69 13.33
CA CYS A 77 -7.51 -10.05 12.99
C CYS A 77 -8.74 -10.96 13.05
N GLY A 78 -8.95 -11.79 12.02
CA GLY A 78 -10.11 -12.66 11.93
C GLY A 78 -10.36 -13.18 10.52
N GLU A 79 -11.60 -13.10 10.08
CA GLU A 79 -12.03 -13.42 8.72
C GLU A 79 -12.80 -12.24 8.11
N ILE A 80 -12.62 -12.04 6.80
CA ILE A 80 -13.29 -11.00 6.04
C ILE A 80 -13.80 -11.59 4.72
N TYR A 81 -14.90 -11.04 4.18
CA TYR A 81 -15.34 -11.38 2.83
C TYR A 81 -14.43 -10.72 1.80
N PHE A 82 -14.14 -11.46 0.75
CA PHE A 82 -13.28 -10.99 -0.33
C PHE A 82 -13.88 -11.36 -1.69
N ASP A 83 -13.99 -10.41 -2.59
CA ASP A 83 -14.35 -10.65 -3.98
C ASP A 83 -13.06 -10.92 -4.77
N ASP A 84 -12.88 -12.18 -5.18
CA ASP A 84 -11.76 -12.67 -5.96
C ASP A 84 -12.15 -12.99 -7.42
N SER A 85 -13.21 -12.35 -7.91
CA SER A 85 -13.72 -12.58 -9.28
C SER A 85 -12.75 -12.15 -10.37
N ASP A 86 -11.84 -11.24 -10.06
CA ASP A 86 -10.72 -10.82 -10.88
C ASP A 86 -9.41 -10.99 -10.14
N LEU A 87 -8.38 -11.51 -10.81
CA LEU A 87 -7.09 -11.83 -10.21
C LEU A 87 -6.31 -10.59 -9.76
N PHE A 88 -6.56 -9.43 -10.37
CA PHE A 88 -5.82 -8.20 -10.12
C PHE A 88 -6.66 -7.08 -9.51
N THR A 89 -7.96 -7.29 -9.30
CA THR A 89 -8.89 -6.29 -8.76
C THR A 89 -9.79 -6.88 -7.68
N GLY A 90 -9.20 -7.43 -6.62
CA GLY A 90 -9.95 -7.96 -5.48
C GLY A 90 -10.47 -6.87 -4.53
N PHE A 91 -11.63 -7.11 -3.90
CA PHE A 91 -12.25 -6.19 -2.95
C PHE A 91 -12.53 -6.84 -1.62
N ALA A 92 -11.97 -6.28 -0.54
CA ALA A 92 -12.29 -6.67 0.83
C ALA A 92 -13.58 -5.99 1.31
N SER A 93 -14.41 -6.71 2.08
CA SER A 93 -15.64 -6.16 2.67
C SER A 93 -16.00 -6.88 3.96
N LYS A 94 -16.44 -6.12 4.98
CA LYS A 94 -17.04 -6.69 6.21
C LYS A 94 -18.45 -7.21 6.01
N ILE A 95 -19.09 -6.83 4.92
CA ILE A 95 -20.46 -7.21 4.58
C ILE A 95 -20.40 -8.19 3.41
N ARG A 96 -21.07 -9.34 3.58
CA ARG A 96 -21.20 -10.29 2.49
C ARG A 96 -22.03 -9.68 1.35
N SER A 97 -21.43 -9.59 0.16
CA SER A 97 -22.11 -9.20 -1.07
C SER A 97 -22.30 -10.42 -1.99
N GLU A 98 -23.14 -10.29 -3.02
CA GLU A 98 -23.32 -11.36 -4.02
C GLU A 98 -22.01 -11.71 -4.77
N GLY A 99 -21.08 -10.76 -4.90
CA GLY A 99 -19.76 -10.95 -5.49
C GLY A 99 -18.72 -11.52 -4.52
N ALA A 100 -18.89 -11.37 -3.21
CA ALA A 100 -17.96 -11.87 -2.22
C ALA A 100 -18.12 -13.39 -2.05
N ARG A 101 -17.23 -14.14 -2.67
CA ARG A 101 -17.32 -15.60 -2.79
C ARG A 101 -16.63 -16.34 -1.65
N LYS A 102 -15.68 -15.71 -0.96
CA LYS A 102 -14.79 -16.41 -0.01
C LYS A 102 -14.53 -15.56 1.23
N GLY A 103 -14.64 -16.15 2.41
CA GLY A 103 -14.02 -15.64 3.61
C GLY A 103 -12.50 -15.89 3.52
N VAL A 104 -11.70 -14.85 3.66
CA VAL A 104 -10.25 -14.95 3.75
C VAL A 104 -9.79 -14.53 5.15
N ARG A 105 -8.61 -14.98 5.56
CA ARG A 105 -7.98 -14.50 6.79
C ARG A 105 -7.83 -12.98 6.72
N GLU A 106 -8.29 -12.27 7.76
CA GLU A 106 -8.01 -10.85 7.97
C GLU A 106 -6.86 -10.68 8.97
N THR A 107 -5.96 -9.74 8.71
CA THR A 107 -4.86 -9.38 9.60
C THR A 107 -4.66 -7.86 9.62
N THR A 108 -3.89 -7.37 10.61
CA THR A 108 -3.51 -5.97 10.67
C THR A 108 -2.00 -5.80 10.43
N ILE A 109 -1.59 -4.67 9.88
CA ILE A 109 -0.16 -4.35 9.72
C ILE A 109 0.54 -4.38 11.09
N ASP A 110 -0.09 -3.82 12.12
CA ASP A 110 0.48 -3.81 13.49
C ASP A 110 0.70 -5.22 14.04
N HIS A 111 -0.18 -6.18 13.70
CA HIS A 111 -0.04 -7.58 14.10
C HIS A 111 1.15 -8.24 13.39
N GLU A 112 1.21 -8.14 12.07
CA GLU A 112 2.25 -8.82 11.28
C GLU A 112 3.66 -8.24 11.57
N ILE A 113 3.79 -6.93 11.74
CA ILE A 113 5.05 -6.31 12.16
C ILE A 113 5.45 -6.75 13.57
N GLY A 114 4.47 -6.83 14.50
CA GLY A 114 4.73 -7.33 15.85
C GLY A 114 5.17 -8.80 15.89
N ALA A 115 4.57 -9.64 15.05
CA ALA A 115 4.88 -11.07 14.96
C ALA A 115 6.22 -11.35 14.28
N SER A 116 6.56 -10.58 13.23
CA SER A 116 7.80 -10.77 12.45
C SER A 116 9.02 -10.07 13.03
N SER A 117 8.83 -9.13 13.95
CA SER A 117 9.91 -8.29 14.53
C SER A 117 10.76 -7.57 13.48
N LEU A 118 10.16 -7.19 12.34
CA LEU A 118 10.84 -6.48 11.27
C LEU A 118 11.19 -5.04 11.69
N PRO A 119 12.41 -4.56 11.35
CA PRO A 119 12.89 -3.25 11.80
C PRO A 119 12.21 -2.10 11.03
N GLY A 120 11.87 -1.02 11.73
CA GLY A 120 11.58 0.26 11.11
C GLY A 120 12.84 1.06 10.79
N PRO A 121 12.70 2.25 10.20
CA PRO A 121 11.46 2.90 9.77
C PRO A 121 10.79 2.19 8.59
N TYR A 122 9.47 2.39 8.44
CA TYR A 122 8.67 1.67 7.46
C TYR A 122 8.36 2.49 6.21
N MET A 123 8.28 1.79 5.07
CA MET A 123 7.53 2.19 3.90
C MET A 123 6.30 1.29 3.82
N ILE A 124 5.12 1.88 3.60
CA ILE A 124 3.86 1.13 3.40
C ILE A 124 3.32 1.45 2.00
N LYS A 125 3.10 0.44 1.18
CA LYS A 125 2.36 0.57 -0.09
C LYS A 125 0.97 -0.04 0.09
N LEU A 126 -0.05 0.68 -0.34
CA LEU A 126 -1.44 0.22 -0.37
C LEU A 126 -1.95 0.23 -1.82
N ASP A 127 -2.35 -0.94 -2.29
CA ASP A 127 -2.99 -1.18 -3.59
C ASP A 127 -4.16 -2.14 -3.34
N THR A 128 -5.25 -1.59 -2.78
CA THR A 128 -6.30 -2.40 -2.15
C THR A 128 -7.71 -1.97 -2.53
N HIS A 129 -7.82 -1.20 -3.62
CA HIS A 129 -9.07 -0.91 -4.33
C HIS A 129 -10.21 -0.39 -3.44
N GLY A 130 -9.87 0.57 -2.53
CA GLY A 130 -10.86 1.26 -1.70
C GLY A 130 -10.92 0.78 -0.24
N TYR A 131 -10.04 -0.14 0.19
CA TYR A 131 -9.99 -0.61 1.58
C TYR A 131 -8.86 0.04 2.41
N GLU A 132 -8.28 1.13 1.93
CA GLU A 132 -7.11 1.80 2.52
C GLU A 132 -7.36 2.29 3.94
N VAL A 133 -8.56 2.83 4.22
CA VAL A 133 -8.89 3.38 5.55
C VAL A 133 -8.90 2.32 6.65
N PRO A 134 -9.60 1.16 6.51
CA PRO A 134 -9.49 0.07 7.47
C PRO A 134 -8.05 -0.40 7.68
N ILE A 135 -7.26 -0.54 6.61
CA ILE A 135 -5.85 -0.96 6.70
C ILE A 135 -5.02 0.04 7.51
N LEU A 136 -5.19 1.35 7.25
CA LEU A 136 -4.51 2.40 8.01
C LEU A 136 -4.95 2.44 9.49
N CYS A 137 -6.21 2.08 9.79
CA CYS A 137 -6.68 1.89 11.16
C CYS A 137 -5.98 0.71 11.85
N GLY A 138 -5.68 -0.37 11.13
CA GLY A 138 -4.91 -1.52 11.60
C GLY A 138 -3.39 -1.33 11.67
N ALA A 139 -2.90 -0.13 11.33
CA ALA A 139 -1.48 0.22 11.25
C ALA A 139 -1.07 1.32 12.24
N THR A 140 -1.86 1.60 13.27
CA THR A 140 -1.68 2.80 14.11
C THR A 140 -0.33 2.88 14.83
N LYS A 141 0.25 1.75 15.21
CA LYS A 141 1.59 1.69 15.83
C LYS A 141 2.68 1.81 14.76
N THR A 142 2.54 1.08 13.67
CA THR A 142 3.48 1.06 12.55
C THR A 142 3.58 2.44 11.90
N LEU A 143 2.46 3.15 11.72
CA LEU A 143 2.42 4.52 11.16
C LEU A 143 3.25 5.53 11.95
N ARG A 144 3.44 5.35 13.27
CA ARG A 144 4.28 6.24 14.08
C ARG A 144 5.76 6.20 13.68
N ASN A 145 6.19 5.09 13.11
CA ASN A 145 7.57 4.87 12.62
C ASN A 145 7.60 4.67 11.10
N THR A 146 6.63 5.23 10.38
CA THR A 146 6.55 5.19 8.91
C THR A 146 7.09 6.49 8.34
N ASN A 147 8.07 6.37 7.46
CA ASN A 147 8.69 7.49 6.76
C ASN A 147 8.06 7.76 5.39
N LEU A 148 7.51 6.72 4.74
CA LEU A 148 6.92 6.82 3.41
C LEU A 148 5.67 5.97 3.30
N LEU A 149 4.60 6.52 2.71
CA LEU A 149 3.47 5.72 2.21
C LEU A 149 3.32 5.94 0.71
N VAL A 150 2.97 4.87 0.01
CA VAL A 150 2.53 4.91 -1.39
C VAL A 150 1.12 4.36 -1.41
N ILE A 151 0.16 5.17 -1.84
CA ILE A 151 -1.25 4.79 -1.83
C ILE A 151 -1.81 4.96 -3.24
N GLU A 152 -2.32 3.86 -3.81
CA GLU A 152 -3.13 3.92 -5.01
C GLU A 152 -4.46 4.59 -4.67
N THR A 153 -4.79 5.66 -5.37
CA THR A 153 -5.95 6.50 -5.07
C THR A 153 -6.81 6.72 -6.30
N TYR A 154 -8.12 6.80 -6.11
CA TYR A 154 -9.11 6.83 -7.19
C TYR A 154 -9.91 8.12 -7.21
N ASN A 155 -10.27 8.57 -8.39
CA ASN A 155 -11.18 9.72 -8.59
C ASN A 155 -12.66 9.30 -8.60
N PHE A 156 -12.94 8.01 -8.48
CA PHE A 156 -14.28 7.44 -8.43
C PHE A 156 -14.38 6.47 -7.25
N ARG A 157 -15.56 6.36 -6.63
CA ARG A 157 -15.76 5.39 -5.56
C ARG A 157 -15.81 3.99 -6.13
N LEU A 158 -14.89 3.13 -5.73
CA LEU A 158 -14.86 1.73 -6.11
C LEU A 158 -15.85 0.90 -5.27
N ILE A 159 -15.91 1.21 -3.97
CA ILE A 159 -16.88 0.69 -3.01
C ILE A 159 -17.48 1.86 -2.22
N GLU A 160 -18.64 1.67 -1.59
CA GLU A 160 -19.37 2.76 -0.91
C GLU A 160 -18.52 3.46 0.16
N SER A 161 -17.68 2.70 0.89
CA SER A 161 -16.82 3.21 1.96
C SER A 161 -15.48 3.78 1.50
N SER A 162 -15.12 3.64 0.20
CA SER A 162 -13.84 4.13 -0.30
C SER A 162 -13.75 5.66 -0.28
N LEU A 163 -12.58 6.18 0.01
CA LEU A 163 -12.29 7.61 -0.13
C LEU A 163 -11.80 7.91 -1.55
N LEU A 164 -12.20 9.06 -2.07
CA LEU A 164 -11.67 9.60 -3.32
C LEU A 164 -10.24 10.12 -3.11
N PHE A 165 -9.46 10.27 -4.18
CA PHE A 165 -8.04 10.69 -4.08
C PHE A 165 -7.83 11.97 -3.25
N HIS A 166 -8.68 12.97 -3.40
CA HIS A 166 -8.59 14.21 -2.64
C HIS A 166 -9.03 14.04 -1.17
N GLU A 167 -9.95 13.11 -0.88
CA GLU A 167 -10.35 12.75 0.47
C GLU A 167 -9.23 11.98 1.19
N ILE A 168 -8.51 11.08 0.48
CA ILE A 168 -7.31 10.40 1.00
C ILE A 168 -6.21 11.42 1.34
N ILE A 169 -5.99 12.44 0.50
CA ILE A 169 -5.03 13.50 0.80
C ILE A 169 -5.39 14.22 2.11
N ALA A 170 -6.67 14.58 2.28
CA ALA A 170 -7.15 15.22 3.52
C ALA A 170 -6.99 14.29 4.73
N TYR A 171 -7.39 13.04 4.59
CA TYR A 171 -7.29 12.00 5.61
C TYR A 171 -5.85 11.79 6.10
N MET A 172 -4.89 11.72 5.16
CA MET A 172 -3.48 11.56 5.48
C MET A 172 -2.87 12.82 6.09
N ARG A 173 -3.32 14.01 5.66
CA ARG A 173 -2.87 15.28 6.22
C ARG A 173 -3.25 15.42 7.71
N GLU A 174 -4.43 15.00 8.10
CA GLU A 174 -4.86 14.95 9.51
C GLU A 174 -4.00 14.01 10.36
N ARG A 175 -3.33 13.04 9.73
CA ARG A 175 -2.41 12.08 10.36
C ARG A 175 -0.95 12.50 10.31
N GLY A 176 -0.67 13.72 9.85
CA GLY A 176 0.66 14.31 9.80
C GLY A 176 1.48 13.90 8.57
N PHE A 177 0.82 13.51 7.47
CA PHE A 177 1.48 13.17 6.22
C PHE A 177 1.05 14.13 5.09
N GLY A 178 2.00 14.45 4.21
CA GLY A 178 1.76 15.29 3.02
C GLY A 178 2.26 14.61 1.76
N VAL A 179 1.62 14.93 0.62
CA VAL A 179 2.03 14.42 -0.69
C VAL A 179 3.35 15.04 -1.09
N ILE A 180 4.32 14.21 -1.44
CA ILE A 180 5.66 14.62 -1.90
C ILE A 180 5.93 14.25 -3.36
N ASP A 181 5.28 13.22 -3.86
CA ASP A 181 5.43 12.74 -5.24
C ASP A 181 4.19 11.99 -5.71
N MET A 182 4.16 11.63 -7.01
CA MET A 182 3.09 10.86 -7.63
C MET A 182 3.61 10.00 -8.78
N SER A 183 2.88 8.91 -9.09
CA SER A 183 3.17 8.05 -10.25
C SER A 183 1.90 7.44 -10.84
N GLU A 184 2.05 6.78 -11.97
CA GLU A 184 1.03 5.96 -12.65
C GLU A 184 -0.36 6.64 -12.77
N PRO A 185 -0.45 7.89 -13.29
CA PRO A 185 -1.76 8.46 -13.56
C PRO A 185 -2.45 7.71 -14.69
N HIS A 186 -3.66 7.24 -14.45
CA HIS A 186 -4.47 6.53 -15.44
C HIS A 186 -5.78 7.26 -15.72
N TRP A 187 -6.29 7.05 -16.93
CA TRP A 187 -7.59 7.55 -17.40
C TRP A 187 -8.44 6.36 -17.83
N ARG A 188 -9.70 6.38 -17.47
CA ARG A 188 -10.62 5.30 -17.89
C ARG A 188 -10.90 5.34 -19.37
N VAL A 189 -11.03 4.15 -19.96
CA VAL A 189 -11.22 4.00 -21.41
C VAL A 189 -12.56 4.55 -21.89
N LEU A 190 -13.57 4.57 -21.01
CA LEU A 190 -14.96 4.95 -21.36
C LEU A 190 -15.07 6.39 -21.91
N ASP A 191 -14.38 7.36 -21.28
CA ASP A 191 -14.56 8.80 -21.57
C ASP A 191 -13.30 9.64 -21.31
N PHE A 192 -12.17 8.98 -21.07
CA PHE A 192 -10.89 9.61 -20.75
C PHE A 192 -10.91 10.45 -19.48
N ALA A 193 -11.87 10.24 -18.57
CA ALA A 193 -11.82 10.87 -17.27
C ALA A 193 -10.65 10.31 -16.44
N PHE A 194 -9.99 11.18 -15.66
CA PHE A 194 -8.96 10.77 -14.71
C PHE A 194 -9.50 9.68 -13.79
N TRP A 195 -8.81 8.55 -13.70
CA TRP A 195 -9.26 7.36 -12.99
C TRP A 195 -8.53 7.17 -11.67
N GLN A 196 -7.21 7.01 -11.70
CA GLN A 196 -6.40 6.69 -10.53
C GLN A 196 -4.99 7.30 -10.63
N ILE A 197 -4.32 7.36 -9.48
CA ILE A 197 -2.93 7.80 -9.35
C ILE A 197 -2.34 7.24 -8.06
N ASP A 198 -1.07 6.84 -8.08
CA ASP A 198 -0.29 6.57 -6.88
C ASP A 198 0.19 7.88 -6.27
N LEU A 199 -0.10 8.10 -5.00
CA LEU A 199 0.39 9.24 -4.22
C LEU A 199 1.43 8.79 -3.20
N PHE A 200 2.54 9.51 -3.15
CA PHE A 200 3.63 9.28 -2.20
C PHE A 200 3.50 10.29 -1.06
N PHE A 201 3.39 9.80 0.17
CA PHE A 201 3.21 10.62 1.36
C PHE A 201 4.41 10.48 2.28
N VAL A 202 4.91 11.59 2.80
CA VAL A 202 5.94 11.65 3.85
C VAL A 202 5.45 12.52 5.00
N ARG A 203 6.17 12.48 6.14
CA ARG A 203 5.82 13.29 7.32
C ARG A 203 5.81 14.78 7.01
N LEU A 204 4.81 15.52 7.54
CA LEU A 204 4.69 16.98 7.33
C LEU A 204 5.76 17.82 8.06
N ASP A 205 6.47 17.24 9.02
CA ASP A 205 7.58 17.88 9.73
C ASP A 205 8.92 17.85 8.95
N ARG A 206 8.92 17.28 7.75
CA ARG A 206 10.10 17.25 6.88
C ARG A 206 10.42 18.62 6.27
N PRO A 207 11.72 18.86 6.00
CA PRO A 207 12.20 20.16 5.45
C PRO A 207 11.48 20.62 4.18
N GLU A 208 11.04 19.68 3.34
CA GLU A 208 10.35 20.00 2.07
C GLU A 208 9.05 20.78 2.28
N PHE A 209 8.39 20.63 3.42
CA PHE A 209 7.14 21.36 3.74
C PHE A 209 7.37 22.65 4.52
N LEU A 210 8.60 22.92 4.96
CA LEU A 210 8.94 24.15 5.69
C LEU A 210 9.32 25.33 4.77
N VAL A 211 9.65 25.03 3.50
CA VAL A 211 10.11 26.02 2.52
C VAL A 211 9.11 26.09 1.37
N ASN A 212 8.49 27.27 1.20
CA ASN A 212 7.47 27.53 0.17
C ASN A 212 8.04 28.28 -1.05
N THR A 213 9.27 28.01 -1.44
CA THR A 213 9.90 28.62 -2.61
C THR A 213 10.13 27.57 -3.69
N TYR A 214 9.95 27.98 -4.94
CA TYR A 214 10.17 27.07 -6.08
C TYR A 214 11.67 26.92 -6.42
N ARG A 215 12.50 27.91 -6.06
CA ARG A 215 13.96 27.96 -6.27
C ARG A 215 14.67 28.52 -5.06
#